data_264af0c0256436d5854cc176d97b8af2
#
_entry.id   264af0c0256436d5854cc176d97b8af2
#
_cell.length_a   1.000
_cell.length_b   1.000
_cell.length_c   1.000
_cell.angle_alpha   90.00
_cell.angle_beta   90.00
_cell.angle_gamma   90.00
#
_symmetry.space_group_name_H-M   'P 1'
#
loop_
_entity.id
_entity.type
_entity.pdbx_description
1 polymer ?
#
loop_
_entity_poly.entity_id
_entity_poly.type
_entity_poly.pdbx_seq_one_letter_code
_entity_poly.pdbx_strand_id
1 'polypeptide(L)'
;MVLNYIWIAFFVVAFVIAICKLEFWGDVEAFPEMMNSTFSSSKTAFEISLGLTGVLTLWLGIMRVGEKGGAVNALSRLLSPVFVKLFPDIPKGHPVTGSIFMNVAANMLGLDNAATPLGLKAMEQMQTLNNKKDTATNPMIMFLVLNTSGLTLIPVSIMVYRAQMGAAQPTDIFVPILLATFFSTLTGIIVTGIYQRINLLNRVMLLTLGGICALVAAIIWGFSQMDKESMNTVSTLVANILLMTIIVGFILAAARKRVNVYDAFIEGAKDGFSTAVRIIPYLVAILVAIGVFRASGAMDMLIDGVKYMVAALGGDTDFVGALPTALMKPLSGSGARGMMVDAMTTYGADSFIGRLSCVFQGSTDTTFYIIAVYFGSVGIRHTRHAVTCGLLADLAGVIAAIAICYLFF
;
A
#
# COMPACT_ATOMS: atom_id res chain seq x y z
N MET A 1 -14.32 -12.12 1.03
CA MET A 1 -14.81 -12.99 2.13
C MET A 1 -14.18 -12.67 3.48
N VAL A 2 -12.85 -12.55 3.60
CA VAL A 2 -12.18 -12.32 4.90
C VAL A 2 -12.64 -11.01 5.57
N LEU A 3 -12.69 -9.90 4.84
CA LEU A 3 -13.15 -8.61 5.37
C LEU A 3 -14.57 -8.69 5.96
N ASN A 4 -15.46 -9.49 5.37
CA ASN A 4 -16.81 -9.69 5.89
C ASN A 4 -16.80 -10.29 7.31
N TYR A 5 -15.96 -11.29 7.56
CA TYR A 5 -15.83 -11.90 8.89
C TYR A 5 -15.19 -10.94 9.90
N ILE A 6 -14.20 -10.17 9.49
CA ILE A 6 -13.58 -9.15 10.35
C ILE A 6 -14.60 -8.06 10.71
N TRP A 7 -15.36 -7.58 9.72
CA TRP A 7 -16.39 -6.57 9.93
C TRP A 7 -17.48 -7.06 10.91
N ILE A 8 -17.97 -8.29 10.73
CA ILE A 8 -18.91 -8.94 11.67
C ILE A 8 -18.27 -9.05 13.06
N ALA A 9 -17.01 -9.50 13.14
CA ALA A 9 -16.31 -9.68 14.40
C ALA A 9 -16.19 -8.38 15.19
N PHE A 10 -15.94 -7.25 14.53
CA PHE A 10 -15.86 -5.95 15.20
C PHE A 10 -17.15 -5.61 15.95
N PHE A 11 -18.30 -5.79 15.34
CA PHE A 11 -19.59 -5.54 16.00
C PHE A 11 -19.91 -6.58 17.07
N VAL A 12 -19.73 -7.86 16.76
CA VAL A 12 -20.10 -8.95 17.70
C VAL A 12 -19.21 -8.92 18.94
N VAL A 13 -17.88 -8.78 18.77
CA VAL A 13 -16.96 -8.71 19.90
C VAL A 13 -17.20 -7.45 20.72
N ALA A 14 -17.41 -6.31 20.07
CA ALA A 14 -17.73 -5.06 20.77
C ALA A 14 -19.01 -5.20 21.60
N PHE A 15 -20.05 -5.81 21.03
CA PHE A 15 -21.31 -6.04 21.73
C PHE A 15 -21.13 -6.96 22.95
N VAL A 16 -20.39 -8.07 22.79
CA VAL A 16 -20.10 -9.00 23.90
C VAL A 16 -19.32 -8.29 25.03
N ILE A 17 -18.30 -7.51 24.68
CA ILE A 17 -17.50 -6.75 25.67
C ILE A 17 -18.39 -5.73 26.40
N ALA A 18 -19.28 -5.02 25.67
CA ALA A 18 -20.20 -4.07 26.30
C ALA A 18 -21.18 -4.76 27.28
N ILE A 19 -21.69 -5.95 26.92
CA ILE A 19 -22.50 -6.75 27.88
C ILE A 19 -21.67 -7.13 29.08
N CYS A 20 -20.45 -7.63 28.91
CA CYS A 20 -19.57 -7.98 30.02
C CYS A 20 -19.29 -6.77 30.92
N LYS A 21 -19.03 -5.58 30.34
CA LYS A 21 -18.84 -4.34 31.09
C LYS A 21 -20.09 -3.98 31.90
N LEU A 22 -21.28 -4.08 31.31
CA LEU A 22 -22.53 -3.80 31.99
C LEU A 22 -22.77 -4.79 33.15
N GLU A 23 -22.63 -6.09 32.92
CA GLU A 23 -22.96 -7.12 33.91
C GLU A 23 -21.92 -7.21 35.05
N PHE A 24 -20.62 -7.11 34.76
CA PHE A 24 -19.56 -7.34 35.75
C PHE A 24 -19.04 -6.05 36.40
N TRP A 25 -19.11 -4.91 35.71
CA TRP A 25 -18.60 -3.62 36.19
C TRP A 25 -19.66 -2.55 36.33
N GLY A 26 -20.94 -2.84 35.96
CA GLY A 26 -22.03 -1.89 36.03
C GLY A 26 -21.87 -0.69 35.09
N ASP A 27 -21.08 -0.82 34.00
CA ASP A 27 -20.80 0.26 33.06
C ASP A 27 -22.00 0.47 32.13
N VAL A 28 -22.86 1.41 32.51
CA VAL A 28 -24.07 1.78 31.75
C VAL A 28 -23.75 2.69 30.55
N GLU A 29 -22.54 3.26 30.46
CA GLU A 29 -22.15 4.17 29.38
C GLU A 29 -21.63 3.44 28.15
N ALA A 30 -21.22 2.18 28.26
CA ALA A 30 -20.63 1.42 27.15
C ALA A 30 -21.55 1.39 25.89
N PHE A 31 -22.85 1.16 26.04
CA PHE A 31 -23.79 1.16 24.92
C PHE A 31 -24.05 2.55 24.34
N PRO A 32 -24.33 3.61 25.15
CA PRO A 32 -24.39 4.97 24.67
C PRO A 32 -23.12 5.43 23.92
N GLU A 33 -21.93 5.11 24.42
CA GLU A 33 -20.67 5.43 23.73
C GLU A 33 -20.54 4.73 22.37
N MET A 34 -20.87 3.44 22.31
CA MET A 34 -20.86 2.70 21.03
C MET A 34 -21.87 3.30 20.05
N MET A 35 -23.09 3.63 20.46
CA MET A 35 -24.07 4.28 19.59
C MET A 35 -23.64 5.66 19.13
N ASN A 36 -23.11 6.49 20.01
CA ASN A 36 -22.55 7.79 19.65
C ASN A 36 -21.40 7.65 18.67
N SER A 37 -20.57 6.62 18.84
CA SER A 37 -19.46 6.32 17.91
C SER A 37 -19.98 5.97 16.52
N THR A 38 -21.12 5.30 16.36
CA THR A 38 -21.68 5.02 15.01
C THR A 38 -21.97 6.32 14.25
N PHE A 39 -22.59 7.29 14.91
CA PHE A 39 -22.95 8.58 14.29
C PHE A 39 -21.71 9.44 14.03
N SER A 40 -20.82 9.57 15.00
CA SER A 40 -19.61 10.37 14.85
C SER A 40 -18.66 9.80 13.79
N SER A 41 -18.45 8.48 13.78
CA SER A 41 -17.61 7.82 12.78
C SER A 41 -18.20 7.91 11.37
N SER A 42 -19.53 7.82 11.21
CA SER A 42 -20.17 7.98 9.90
C SER A 42 -20.03 9.40 9.37
N LYS A 43 -20.19 10.40 10.24
CA LYS A 43 -19.98 11.82 9.88
C LYS A 43 -18.51 12.06 9.48
N THR A 44 -17.58 11.63 10.30
CA THR A 44 -16.13 11.74 10.03
C THR A 44 -15.74 11.07 8.71
N ALA A 45 -16.26 9.86 8.43
CA ALA A 45 -16.01 9.15 7.18
C ALA A 45 -16.48 9.95 5.95
N PHE A 46 -17.65 10.57 6.03
CA PHE A 46 -18.18 11.41 4.97
C PHE A 46 -17.35 12.68 4.78
N GLU A 47 -17.02 13.40 5.86
CA GLU A 47 -16.22 14.62 5.83
C GLU A 47 -14.82 14.38 5.23
N ILE A 48 -14.15 13.28 5.64
CA ILE A 48 -12.87 12.86 5.06
C ILE A 48 -13.03 12.59 3.57
N SER A 49 -14.05 11.84 3.16
CA SER A 49 -14.28 11.51 1.74
C SER A 49 -14.54 12.76 0.89
N LEU A 50 -15.28 13.72 1.42
CA LEU A 50 -15.54 14.98 0.75
C LEU A 50 -14.25 15.79 0.56
N GLY A 51 -13.41 15.89 1.60
CA GLY A 51 -12.12 16.58 1.53
C GLY A 51 -11.11 15.92 0.59
N LEU A 52 -11.15 14.58 0.49
CA LEU A 52 -10.32 13.83 -0.45
C LEU A 52 -10.65 14.17 -1.92
N THR A 53 -11.85 14.61 -2.23
CA THR A 53 -12.33 14.82 -3.61
C THR A 53 -11.42 15.74 -4.40
N GLY A 54 -11.06 16.91 -3.85
CA GLY A 54 -10.20 17.87 -4.55
C GLY A 54 -8.81 17.35 -4.83
N VAL A 55 -8.18 16.72 -3.84
CA VAL A 55 -6.80 16.24 -3.96
C VAL A 55 -6.71 14.98 -4.84
N LEU A 56 -7.68 14.06 -4.76
CA LEU A 56 -7.76 12.93 -5.69
C LEU A 56 -7.99 13.38 -7.13
N THR A 57 -8.85 14.38 -7.33
CA THR A 57 -9.08 14.98 -8.64
C THR A 57 -7.80 15.56 -9.22
N LEU A 58 -7.04 16.33 -8.43
CA LEU A 58 -5.74 16.88 -8.84
C LEU A 58 -4.77 15.76 -9.27
N TRP A 59 -4.54 14.80 -8.39
CA TRP A 59 -3.51 13.78 -8.63
C TRP A 59 -3.87 12.82 -9.75
N LEU A 60 -5.12 12.33 -9.84
CA LEU A 60 -5.52 11.48 -10.96
C LEU A 60 -5.52 12.25 -12.29
N GLY A 61 -5.79 13.57 -12.26
CA GLY A 61 -5.57 14.43 -13.43
C GLY A 61 -4.10 14.45 -13.87
N ILE A 62 -3.17 14.71 -12.96
CA ILE A 62 -1.72 14.70 -13.24
C ILE A 62 -1.26 13.33 -13.72
N MET A 63 -1.71 12.24 -13.06
CA MET A 63 -1.37 10.87 -13.48
C MET A 63 -1.84 10.55 -14.90
N ARG A 64 -3.03 11.00 -15.28
CA ARG A 64 -3.54 10.82 -16.66
C ARG A 64 -2.71 11.58 -17.69
N VAL A 65 -2.23 12.76 -17.36
CA VAL A 65 -1.27 13.51 -18.19
C VAL A 65 0.02 12.70 -18.38
N GLY A 66 0.59 12.15 -17.29
CA GLY A 66 1.79 11.31 -17.35
C GLY A 66 1.59 10.03 -18.16
N GLU A 67 0.44 9.37 -18.03
CA GLU A 67 0.08 8.18 -18.81
C GLU A 67 0.06 8.50 -20.30
N LYS A 68 -0.68 9.52 -20.72
CA LYS A 68 -0.73 9.97 -22.12
C LYS A 68 0.62 10.50 -22.61
N GLY A 69 1.39 11.12 -21.73
CA GLY A 69 2.79 11.50 -21.94
C GLY A 69 3.73 10.33 -22.15
N GLY A 70 3.33 9.12 -21.79
CA GLY A 70 4.07 7.86 -22.00
C GLY A 70 5.01 7.50 -20.86
N ALA A 71 4.78 8.00 -19.64
CA ALA A 71 5.56 7.68 -18.46
C ALA A 71 5.60 6.17 -18.19
N VAL A 72 4.45 5.48 -18.32
CA VAL A 72 4.36 4.02 -18.16
C VAL A 72 5.27 3.30 -19.15
N ASN A 73 5.25 3.71 -20.43
CA ASN A 73 6.10 3.11 -21.46
C ASN A 73 7.60 3.36 -21.19
N ALA A 74 7.96 4.55 -20.73
CA ALA A 74 9.35 4.89 -20.41
C ALA A 74 9.87 4.04 -19.25
N LEU A 75 9.09 3.95 -18.16
CA LEU A 75 9.44 3.15 -16.99
C LEU A 75 9.49 1.65 -17.32
N SER A 76 8.53 1.14 -18.09
CA SER A 76 8.51 -0.24 -18.57
C SER A 76 9.78 -0.61 -19.34
N ARG A 77 10.27 0.28 -20.22
CA ARG A 77 11.54 0.07 -20.95
C ARG A 77 12.74 0.06 -20.01
N LEU A 78 12.77 0.95 -19.04
CA LEU A 78 13.86 1.03 -18.04
C LEU A 78 13.95 -0.26 -17.22
N LEU A 79 12.80 -0.82 -16.83
CA LEU A 79 12.73 -2.04 -16.01
C LEU A 79 12.96 -3.33 -16.81
N SER A 80 12.76 -3.30 -18.13
CA SER A 80 12.81 -4.47 -19.01
C SER A 80 14.03 -5.38 -18.82
N PRO A 81 15.30 -4.88 -18.71
CA PRO A 81 16.47 -5.76 -18.58
C PRO A 81 16.44 -6.64 -17.33
N VAL A 82 15.89 -6.12 -16.22
CA VAL A 82 15.75 -6.82 -14.95
C VAL A 82 14.62 -7.84 -15.02
N PHE A 83 13.45 -7.39 -15.48
CA PHE A 83 12.24 -8.22 -15.49
C PHE A 83 12.35 -9.43 -16.41
N VAL A 84 13.04 -9.33 -17.57
CA VAL A 84 13.30 -10.50 -18.43
C VAL A 84 14.04 -11.61 -17.67
N LYS A 85 14.87 -11.26 -16.69
CA LYS A 85 15.61 -12.26 -15.88
C LYS A 85 14.77 -12.86 -14.76
N LEU A 86 13.72 -12.16 -14.31
CA LEU A 86 12.78 -12.66 -13.30
C LEU A 86 11.74 -13.62 -13.88
N PHE A 87 11.56 -13.64 -15.20
CA PHE A 87 10.57 -14.48 -15.91
C PHE A 87 11.23 -15.43 -16.93
N PRO A 88 12.14 -16.31 -16.51
CA PRO A 88 12.89 -17.16 -17.45
C PRO A 88 12.02 -18.15 -18.22
N ASP A 89 10.87 -18.55 -17.68
CA ASP A 89 9.93 -19.51 -18.29
C ASP A 89 9.06 -18.89 -19.38
N ILE A 90 9.12 -17.55 -19.57
CA ILE A 90 8.40 -16.88 -20.65
C ILE A 90 9.23 -16.90 -21.93
N PRO A 91 8.69 -17.38 -23.07
CA PRO A 91 9.38 -17.36 -24.34
C PRO A 91 9.79 -15.95 -24.78
N LYS A 92 11.01 -15.81 -25.32
CA LYS A 92 11.50 -14.51 -25.80
C LYS A 92 10.55 -13.94 -26.86
N GLY A 93 10.21 -12.68 -26.72
CA GLY A 93 9.31 -11.98 -27.66
C GLY A 93 7.82 -12.25 -27.44
N HIS A 94 7.43 -13.03 -26.44
CA HIS A 94 6.02 -13.25 -26.14
C HIS A 94 5.34 -11.95 -25.64
N PRO A 95 4.12 -11.61 -26.11
CA PRO A 95 3.42 -10.36 -25.77
C PRO A 95 3.20 -10.14 -24.27
N VAL A 96 3.09 -11.22 -23.49
CA VAL A 96 2.91 -11.16 -22.03
C VAL A 96 3.99 -10.35 -21.33
N THR A 97 5.22 -10.39 -21.84
CA THR A 97 6.35 -9.63 -21.29
C THR A 97 6.02 -8.13 -21.26
N GLY A 98 5.46 -7.59 -22.33
CA GLY A 98 5.01 -6.21 -22.40
C GLY A 98 3.89 -5.90 -21.41
N SER A 99 2.89 -6.79 -21.29
CA SER A 99 1.76 -6.61 -20.37
C SER A 99 2.21 -6.62 -18.91
N ILE A 100 3.14 -7.52 -18.52
CA ILE A 100 3.74 -7.56 -17.18
C ILE A 100 4.45 -6.24 -16.88
N PHE A 101 5.32 -5.78 -17.80
CA PHE A 101 6.12 -4.57 -17.55
C PHE A 101 5.25 -3.32 -17.48
N MET A 102 4.23 -3.23 -18.31
CA MET A 102 3.27 -2.13 -18.27
C MET A 102 2.45 -2.11 -16.97
N ASN A 103 2.01 -3.28 -16.48
CA ASN A 103 1.31 -3.39 -15.20
C ASN A 103 2.20 -2.94 -14.03
N VAL A 104 3.42 -3.48 -13.94
CA VAL A 104 4.33 -3.12 -12.84
C VAL A 104 4.71 -1.65 -12.90
N ALA A 105 4.98 -1.11 -14.08
CA ALA A 105 5.26 0.32 -14.24
C ALA A 105 4.07 1.21 -13.85
N ALA A 106 2.84 0.78 -14.18
CA ALA A 106 1.63 1.49 -13.77
C ALA A 106 1.45 1.48 -12.25
N ASN A 107 1.64 0.33 -11.59
CA ASN A 107 1.61 0.22 -10.12
C ASN A 107 2.68 1.08 -9.45
N MET A 108 3.93 1.06 -9.96
CA MET A 108 5.00 1.90 -9.43
C MET A 108 4.68 3.39 -9.49
N LEU A 109 3.93 3.81 -10.50
CA LEU A 109 3.48 5.19 -10.66
C LEU A 109 2.18 5.51 -9.90
N GLY A 110 1.55 4.53 -9.23
CA GLY A 110 0.28 4.72 -8.53
C GLY A 110 -0.93 4.87 -9.45
N LEU A 111 -0.87 4.28 -10.64
CA LEU A 111 -1.93 4.29 -11.66
C LEU A 111 -2.84 3.07 -11.52
N ASP A 112 -3.52 2.91 -10.38
CA ASP A 112 -4.32 1.72 -10.03
C ASP A 112 -5.37 1.39 -11.09
N ASN A 113 -6.01 2.42 -11.69
CA ASN A 113 -7.02 2.25 -12.74
C ASN A 113 -6.45 1.63 -14.03
N ALA A 114 -5.19 1.92 -14.36
CA ALA A 114 -4.50 1.36 -15.52
C ALA A 114 -3.83 0.01 -15.19
N ALA A 115 -3.34 -0.15 -13.97
CA ALA A 115 -2.60 -1.32 -13.55
C ALA A 115 -3.46 -2.59 -13.57
N THR A 116 -4.68 -2.56 -12.99
CA THR A 116 -5.54 -3.75 -12.89
C THR A 116 -5.89 -4.36 -14.25
N PRO A 117 -6.40 -3.62 -15.27
CA PRO A 117 -6.65 -4.19 -16.59
C PRO A 117 -5.40 -4.79 -17.27
N LEU A 118 -4.23 -4.13 -17.10
CA LEU A 118 -2.97 -4.63 -17.64
C LEU A 118 -2.54 -5.94 -16.94
N GLY A 119 -2.78 -6.04 -15.63
CA GLY A 119 -2.51 -7.25 -14.87
C GLY A 119 -3.42 -8.42 -15.27
N LEU A 120 -4.72 -8.18 -15.44
CA LEU A 120 -5.66 -9.18 -15.93
C LEU A 120 -5.24 -9.70 -17.31
N LYS A 121 -4.88 -8.80 -18.23
CA LYS A 121 -4.36 -9.16 -19.55
C LYS A 121 -3.07 -9.98 -19.47
N ALA A 122 -2.15 -9.63 -18.55
CA ALA A 122 -0.95 -10.40 -18.33
C ALA A 122 -1.27 -11.82 -17.83
N MET A 123 -2.22 -11.96 -16.91
CA MET A 123 -2.68 -13.25 -16.39
C MET A 123 -3.32 -14.11 -17.48
N GLU A 124 -4.20 -13.55 -18.31
CA GLU A 124 -4.80 -14.24 -19.46
C GLU A 124 -3.72 -14.77 -20.42
N GLN A 125 -2.74 -13.92 -20.76
CA GLN A 125 -1.65 -14.30 -21.64
C GLN A 125 -0.72 -15.36 -21.01
N MET A 126 -0.45 -15.31 -19.69
CA MET A 126 0.29 -16.37 -19.02
C MET A 126 -0.50 -17.67 -18.97
N GLN A 127 -1.83 -17.60 -18.87
CA GLN A 127 -2.70 -18.77 -18.85
C GLN A 127 -2.70 -19.51 -20.21
N THR A 128 -2.43 -18.84 -21.34
CA THR A 128 -2.25 -19.52 -22.62
C THR A 128 -1.03 -20.43 -22.60
N LEU A 129 0.04 -20.05 -21.89
CA LEU A 129 1.29 -20.81 -21.75
C LEU A 129 1.20 -21.89 -20.66
N ASN A 130 0.14 -21.92 -19.88
CA ASN A 130 -0.02 -22.82 -18.74
C ASN A 130 -0.51 -24.21 -19.19
N ASN A 131 0.24 -25.27 -18.92
CA ASN A 131 -0.14 -26.64 -19.21
C ASN A 131 -1.15 -27.21 -18.20
N LYS A 132 -1.13 -26.72 -16.94
CA LYS A 132 -2.08 -27.12 -15.87
C LYS A 132 -2.98 -25.96 -15.52
N LYS A 133 -4.15 -25.89 -16.13
CA LYS A 133 -5.03 -24.72 -16.13
C LYS A 133 -5.52 -24.28 -14.74
N ASP A 134 -5.51 -25.16 -13.75
CA ASP A 134 -5.94 -24.90 -12.37
C ASP A 134 -4.78 -24.58 -11.40
N THR A 135 -3.53 -24.70 -11.86
CA THR A 135 -2.33 -24.57 -11.02
C THR A 135 -1.48 -23.38 -11.45
N ALA A 136 -1.07 -22.54 -10.52
CA ALA A 136 -0.24 -21.38 -10.80
C ALA A 136 1.14 -21.76 -11.35
N THR A 137 1.57 -21.07 -12.42
CA THR A 137 2.93 -21.23 -12.98
C THR A 137 3.93 -20.33 -12.25
N ASN A 138 5.23 -20.57 -12.39
CA ASN A 138 6.27 -19.73 -11.83
C ASN A 138 6.14 -18.25 -12.27
N PRO A 139 5.96 -17.93 -13.57
CA PRO A 139 5.73 -16.55 -13.98
C PRO A 139 4.53 -15.89 -13.31
N MET A 140 3.40 -16.61 -13.19
CA MET A 140 2.21 -16.08 -12.50
C MET A 140 2.48 -15.75 -11.05
N ILE A 141 3.24 -16.61 -10.35
CA ILE A 141 3.59 -16.39 -8.93
C ILE A 141 4.56 -15.20 -8.79
N MET A 142 5.61 -15.12 -9.60
CA MET A 142 6.53 -13.98 -9.57
C MET A 142 5.78 -12.67 -9.87
N PHE A 143 4.92 -12.67 -10.87
CA PHE A 143 4.09 -11.52 -11.22
C PHE A 143 3.19 -11.10 -10.08
N LEU A 144 2.55 -12.05 -9.41
CA LEU A 144 1.70 -11.79 -8.26
C LEU A 144 2.52 -11.18 -7.12
N VAL A 145 3.68 -11.74 -6.77
CA VAL A 145 4.53 -11.25 -5.69
C VAL A 145 5.05 -9.83 -5.96
N LEU A 146 5.39 -9.51 -7.21
CA LEU A 146 5.77 -8.14 -7.58
C LEU A 146 4.61 -7.14 -7.41
N ASN A 147 3.36 -7.58 -7.62
CA ASN A 147 2.18 -6.75 -7.38
C ASN A 147 1.89 -6.62 -5.88
N THR A 148 1.99 -7.70 -5.10
CA THR A 148 1.71 -7.66 -3.64
C THR A 148 2.77 -6.88 -2.86
N SER A 149 4.04 -7.02 -3.22
CA SER A 149 5.12 -6.23 -2.60
C SER A 149 5.09 -4.75 -2.97
N GLY A 150 4.38 -4.41 -4.05
CA GLY A 150 3.89 -3.08 -4.38
C GLY A 150 4.92 -1.96 -4.38
N LEU A 151 6.07 -2.12 -5.07
CA LEU A 151 7.05 -1.04 -5.16
C LEU A 151 6.38 0.25 -5.67
N THR A 152 6.11 1.16 -4.75
CA THR A 152 5.42 2.42 -5.02
C THR A 152 6.43 3.56 -5.06
N LEU A 153 6.60 4.18 -6.24
CA LEU A 153 7.46 5.37 -6.38
C LEU A 153 6.72 6.65 -5.95
N ILE A 154 5.39 6.67 -6.05
CA ILE A 154 4.60 7.86 -5.76
C ILE A 154 3.40 7.47 -4.90
N PRO A 155 3.50 7.51 -3.55
CA PRO A 155 2.45 7.12 -2.61
C PRO A 155 1.38 8.21 -2.46
N VAL A 156 0.83 8.68 -3.57
CA VAL A 156 -0.10 9.83 -3.63
C VAL A 156 -1.28 9.66 -2.68
N SER A 157 -1.94 8.52 -2.73
CA SER A 157 -3.17 8.30 -1.98
C SER A 157 -2.97 8.52 -0.48
N ILE A 158 -1.82 8.09 0.07
CA ILE A 158 -1.53 8.22 1.51
C ILE A 158 -1.25 9.67 1.88
N MET A 159 -0.47 10.39 1.06
CA MET A 159 -0.21 11.83 1.27
C MET A 159 -1.52 12.63 1.22
N VAL A 160 -2.47 12.24 0.36
CA VAL A 160 -3.80 12.86 0.28
C VAL A 160 -4.58 12.69 1.59
N TYR A 161 -4.59 11.47 2.16
CA TYR A 161 -5.21 11.23 3.46
C TYR A 161 -4.54 12.03 4.57
N ARG A 162 -3.21 12.09 4.61
CA ARG A 162 -2.48 12.91 5.59
C ARG A 162 -2.83 14.39 5.50
N ALA A 163 -2.86 14.94 4.27
CA ALA A 163 -3.25 16.33 4.04
C ALA A 163 -4.66 16.60 4.57
N GLN A 164 -5.60 15.69 4.29
CA GLN A 164 -6.98 15.81 4.75
C GLN A 164 -7.13 15.69 6.27
N MET A 165 -6.26 14.88 6.89
CA MET A 165 -6.21 14.70 8.36
C MET A 165 -5.43 15.80 9.09
N GLY A 166 -5.02 16.86 8.39
CA GLY A 166 -4.38 18.04 8.96
C GLY A 166 -2.91 17.86 9.32
N ALA A 167 -2.20 16.92 8.66
CA ALA A 167 -0.75 16.79 8.83
C ALA A 167 -0.03 18.09 8.43
N ALA A 168 0.92 18.53 9.26
CA ALA A 168 1.71 19.72 8.99
C ALA A 168 2.59 19.57 7.74
N GLN A 169 3.11 18.35 7.53
CA GLN A 169 3.93 17.97 6.38
C GLN A 169 3.40 16.66 5.77
N PRO A 170 2.40 16.69 4.86
CA PRO A 170 1.82 15.47 4.30
C PRO A 170 2.82 14.57 3.55
N THR A 171 3.92 15.14 3.07
CA THR A 171 4.95 14.47 2.26
C THR A 171 6.10 13.89 3.07
N ASP A 172 6.17 14.07 4.40
CA ASP A 172 7.25 13.57 5.24
C ASP A 172 7.39 12.03 5.24
N ILE A 173 6.29 11.33 4.98
CA ILE A 173 6.25 9.85 4.84
C ILE A 173 6.74 9.34 3.47
N PHE A 174 7.03 10.20 2.51
CA PHE A 174 7.37 9.80 1.14
C PHE A 174 8.62 8.90 1.10
N VAL A 175 9.73 9.38 1.68
CA VAL A 175 10.99 8.60 1.72
C VAL A 175 10.83 7.34 2.58
N PRO A 176 10.25 7.38 3.79
CA PRO A 176 9.93 6.17 4.56
C PRO A 176 9.15 5.12 3.79
N ILE A 177 8.08 5.49 3.07
CA ILE A 177 7.31 4.53 2.26
C ILE A 177 8.17 3.95 1.14
N LEU A 178 8.92 4.80 0.41
CA LEU A 178 9.78 4.35 -0.68
C LEU A 178 10.80 3.31 -0.21
N LEU A 179 11.42 3.53 0.94
CA LEU A 179 12.36 2.59 1.54
C LEU A 179 11.66 1.29 2.00
N ALA A 180 10.51 1.39 2.65
CA ALA A 180 9.76 0.22 3.12
C ALA A 180 9.29 -0.67 1.97
N THR A 181 8.75 -0.09 0.88
CA THR A 181 8.34 -0.83 -0.31
C THR A 181 9.52 -1.49 -1.02
N PHE A 182 10.68 -0.84 -1.01
CA PHE A 182 11.89 -1.44 -1.55
C PHE A 182 12.27 -2.73 -0.82
N PHE A 183 12.29 -2.74 0.51
CA PHE A 183 12.62 -3.95 1.29
C PHE A 183 11.57 -5.05 1.11
N SER A 184 10.29 -4.71 1.04
CA SER A 184 9.22 -5.66 0.72
C SER A 184 9.45 -6.29 -0.65
N THR A 185 9.66 -5.49 -1.69
CA THR A 185 9.86 -5.98 -3.06
C THR A 185 11.15 -6.79 -3.19
N LEU A 186 12.23 -6.33 -2.58
CA LEU A 186 13.51 -7.06 -2.58
C LEU A 186 13.34 -8.44 -1.95
N THR A 187 12.68 -8.52 -0.80
CA THR A 187 12.39 -9.81 -0.12
C THR A 187 11.48 -10.68 -0.98
N GLY A 188 10.43 -10.12 -1.57
CA GLY A 188 9.54 -10.83 -2.49
C GLY A 188 10.30 -11.45 -3.67
N ILE A 189 11.19 -10.69 -4.31
CA ILE A 189 12.04 -11.16 -5.42
C ILE A 189 12.98 -12.27 -4.95
N ILE A 190 13.66 -12.08 -3.81
CA ILE A 190 14.63 -13.07 -3.28
C ILE A 190 13.92 -14.37 -2.93
N VAL A 191 12.86 -14.31 -2.13
CA VAL A 191 12.14 -15.50 -1.67
C VAL A 191 11.53 -16.25 -2.86
N THR A 192 10.86 -15.55 -3.77
CA THR A 192 10.29 -16.18 -4.97
C THR A 192 11.41 -16.75 -5.87
N GLY A 193 12.51 -16.02 -6.02
CA GLY A 193 13.68 -16.49 -6.78
C GLY A 193 14.27 -17.78 -6.22
N ILE A 194 14.35 -17.92 -4.89
CA ILE A 194 14.79 -19.14 -4.21
C ILE A 194 13.84 -20.31 -4.50
N TYR A 195 12.52 -20.11 -4.30
CA TYR A 195 11.51 -21.15 -4.59
C TYR A 195 11.52 -21.60 -6.05
N GLN A 196 11.76 -20.66 -6.98
CA GLN A 196 11.76 -20.91 -8.43
C GLN A 196 13.15 -21.25 -8.99
N ARG A 197 14.18 -21.25 -8.15
CA ARG A 197 15.60 -21.49 -8.54
C ARG A 197 16.08 -20.53 -9.63
N ILE A 198 15.62 -19.26 -9.58
CA ILE A 198 16.08 -18.22 -10.51
C ILE A 198 17.49 -17.79 -10.12
N ASN A 199 18.39 -17.71 -11.10
CA ASN A 199 19.74 -17.21 -10.85
C ASN A 199 19.75 -15.68 -10.65
N LEU A 200 19.61 -15.25 -9.39
CA LEU A 200 19.67 -13.84 -8.99
C LEU A 200 21.09 -13.27 -9.00
N LEU A 201 22.12 -14.14 -9.07
CA LEU A 201 23.54 -13.71 -9.09
C LEU A 201 24.07 -13.46 -10.49
N ASN A 202 23.22 -13.44 -11.53
CA ASN A 202 23.67 -13.05 -12.86
C ASN A 202 24.06 -11.56 -12.90
N ARG A 203 24.97 -11.20 -13.83
CA ARG A 203 25.55 -9.84 -13.90
C ARG A 203 24.50 -8.72 -13.96
N VAL A 204 23.40 -8.92 -14.69
CA VAL A 204 22.36 -7.90 -14.82
C VAL A 204 21.64 -7.69 -13.48
N MET A 205 21.22 -8.78 -12.82
CA MET A 205 20.55 -8.71 -11.53
C MET A 205 21.48 -8.17 -10.44
N LEU A 206 22.74 -8.62 -10.42
CA LEU A 206 23.71 -8.19 -9.43
C LEU A 206 24.07 -6.70 -9.56
N LEU A 207 24.23 -6.19 -10.78
CA LEU A 207 24.49 -4.77 -11.02
C LEU A 207 23.26 -3.92 -10.72
N THR A 208 22.06 -4.36 -11.09
CA THR A 208 20.84 -3.55 -10.88
C THR A 208 20.34 -3.63 -9.45
N LEU A 209 20.07 -4.83 -8.91
CA LEU A 209 19.63 -4.98 -7.53
C LEU A 209 20.72 -4.55 -6.54
N GLY A 210 21.98 -4.95 -6.79
CA GLY A 210 23.11 -4.53 -5.96
C GLY A 210 23.33 -3.01 -6.01
N GLY A 211 23.20 -2.39 -7.17
CA GLY A 211 23.28 -0.94 -7.33
C GLY A 211 22.15 -0.20 -6.59
N ILE A 212 20.93 -0.71 -6.68
CA ILE A 212 19.78 -0.14 -5.94
C ILE A 212 19.96 -0.37 -4.44
N CYS A 213 20.40 -1.55 -4.00
CA CYS A 213 20.72 -1.83 -2.59
C CYS A 213 21.80 -0.88 -2.07
N ALA A 214 22.87 -0.65 -2.84
CA ALA A 214 23.93 0.27 -2.47
C ALA A 214 23.43 1.72 -2.37
N LEU A 215 22.56 2.15 -3.30
CA LEU A 215 21.91 3.45 -3.24
C LEU A 215 21.03 3.60 -2.00
N VAL A 216 20.18 2.60 -1.71
CA VAL A 216 19.33 2.60 -0.53
C VAL A 216 20.16 2.60 0.75
N ALA A 217 21.22 1.80 0.81
CA ALA A 217 22.13 1.79 1.95
C ALA A 217 22.83 3.16 2.14
N ALA A 218 23.24 3.81 1.05
CA ALA A 218 23.82 5.15 1.10
C ALA A 218 22.80 6.21 1.57
N ILE A 219 21.54 6.11 1.15
CA ILE A 219 20.46 6.97 1.62
C ILE A 219 20.25 6.79 3.12
N ILE A 220 20.08 5.55 3.58
CA ILE A 220 19.89 5.24 5.01
C ILE A 220 21.09 5.71 5.83
N TRP A 221 22.32 5.44 5.36
CA TRP A 221 23.53 5.89 6.02
C TRP A 221 23.61 7.43 6.08
N GLY A 222 23.30 8.12 4.98
CA GLY A 222 23.29 9.59 4.95
C GLY A 222 22.29 10.17 5.96
N PHE A 223 21.07 9.62 6.00
CA PHE A 223 20.06 10.04 6.98
C PHE A 223 20.47 9.71 8.43
N SER A 224 21.07 8.56 8.67
CA SER A 224 21.51 8.17 10.03
C SER A 224 22.62 9.08 10.62
N GLN A 225 23.27 9.92 9.81
CA GLN A 225 24.26 10.91 10.29
C GLN A 225 23.61 12.26 10.66
N MET A 226 22.31 12.42 10.42
CA MET A 226 21.58 13.65 10.68
C MET A 226 20.80 13.55 11.99
N ASP A 227 20.58 14.68 12.65
CA ASP A 227 19.60 14.80 13.72
C ASP A 227 18.17 14.69 13.14
N LYS A 228 17.18 14.33 13.94
CA LYS A 228 15.80 14.09 13.50
C LYS A 228 15.16 15.31 12.82
N GLU A 229 15.46 16.53 13.27
CA GLU A 229 14.93 17.75 12.68
C GLU A 229 15.48 18.01 11.27
N SER A 230 16.80 17.92 11.11
CA SER A 230 17.47 18.02 9.80
C SER A 230 17.03 16.92 8.85
N MET A 231 16.90 15.68 9.36
CA MET A 231 16.43 14.52 8.58
C MET A 231 15.03 14.75 8.05
N ASN A 232 14.09 15.19 8.89
CA ASN A 232 12.71 15.49 8.48
C ASN A 232 12.69 16.62 7.43
N THR A 233 13.46 17.69 7.64
CA THR A 233 13.54 18.81 6.70
C THR A 233 14.09 18.37 5.36
N VAL A 234 15.21 17.63 5.32
CA VAL A 234 15.83 17.15 4.09
C VAL A 234 14.93 16.14 3.38
N SER A 235 14.33 15.18 4.10
CA SER A 235 13.43 14.18 3.53
C SER A 235 12.21 14.86 2.87
N THR A 236 11.58 15.81 3.56
CA THR A 236 10.43 16.57 3.04
C THR A 236 10.83 17.43 1.83
N LEU A 237 11.98 18.09 1.87
CA LEU A 237 12.46 18.87 0.73
C LEU A 237 12.72 17.98 -0.50
N VAL A 238 13.40 16.85 -0.31
CA VAL A 238 13.65 15.86 -1.38
C VAL A 238 12.33 15.33 -1.94
N ALA A 239 11.36 14.97 -1.08
CA ALA A 239 10.04 14.52 -1.51
C ALA A 239 9.33 15.57 -2.36
N ASN A 240 9.30 16.82 -1.91
CA ASN A 240 8.62 17.92 -2.62
C ASN A 240 9.30 18.23 -3.96
N ILE A 241 10.63 18.24 -4.02
CA ILE A 241 11.38 18.43 -5.28
C ILE A 241 11.09 17.29 -6.26
N LEU A 242 11.09 16.02 -5.79
CA LEU A 242 10.80 14.87 -6.62
C LEU A 242 9.37 14.92 -7.16
N LEU A 243 8.38 15.21 -6.31
CA LEU A 243 6.99 15.30 -6.72
C LEU A 243 6.75 16.41 -7.75
N MET A 244 7.32 17.61 -7.52
CA MET A 244 7.23 18.69 -8.50
C MET A 244 7.95 18.35 -9.81
N THR A 245 9.11 17.69 -9.74
CA THR A 245 9.83 17.22 -10.93
C THR A 245 9.02 16.22 -11.73
N ILE A 246 8.30 15.31 -11.05
CA ILE A 246 7.39 14.35 -11.70
C ILE A 246 6.22 15.09 -12.37
N ILE A 247 5.57 16.03 -11.68
CA ILE A 247 4.47 16.82 -12.23
C ILE A 247 4.90 17.56 -13.49
N VAL A 248 5.99 18.32 -13.39
CA VAL A 248 6.53 19.10 -14.53
C VAL A 248 7.00 18.16 -15.64
N GLY A 249 7.66 17.06 -15.29
CA GLY A 249 8.11 16.05 -16.24
C GLY A 249 6.95 15.41 -17.02
N PHE A 250 5.84 15.10 -16.37
CA PHE A 250 4.64 14.57 -17.01
C PHE A 250 4.02 15.59 -17.98
N ILE A 251 3.91 16.85 -17.55
CA ILE A 251 3.40 17.94 -18.39
C ILE A 251 4.28 18.11 -19.63
N LEU A 252 5.60 18.19 -19.45
CA LEU A 252 6.53 18.37 -20.57
C LEU A 252 6.54 17.16 -21.51
N ALA A 253 6.49 15.93 -20.98
CA ALA A 253 6.43 14.72 -21.78
C ALA A 253 5.15 14.67 -22.63
N ALA A 254 4.00 15.03 -22.05
CA ALA A 254 2.73 15.10 -22.78
C ALA A 254 2.74 16.21 -23.83
N ALA A 255 3.23 17.40 -23.49
CA ALA A 255 3.36 18.52 -24.42
C ALA A 255 4.27 18.17 -25.61
N ARG A 256 5.42 17.49 -25.36
CA ARG A 256 6.32 17.01 -26.43
C ARG A 256 5.65 16.03 -27.40
N LYS A 257 4.70 15.24 -26.88
CA LYS A 257 3.89 14.32 -27.70
C LYS A 257 2.68 15.01 -28.36
N ARG A 258 2.54 16.32 -28.21
CA ARG A 258 1.41 17.11 -28.72
C ARG A 258 0.06 16.64 -28.15
N VAL A 259 0.06 16.10 -26.93
CA VAL A 259 -1.17 15.79 -26.21
C VAL A 259 -1.75 17.10 -25.71
N ASN A 260 -3.07 17.29 -25.82
CA ASN A 260 -3.75 18.38 -25.13
C ASN A 260 -3.71 18.09 -23.61
N VAL A 261 -2.77 18.77 -22.93
CA VAL A 261 -2.46 18.52 -21.51
C VAL A 261 -3.65 18.83 -20.62
N TYR A 262 -4.37 19.93 -20.92
CA TYR A 262 -5.52 20.33 -20.13
C TYR A 262 -6.68 19.33 -20.25
N ASP A 263 -7.00 18.89 -21.46
CA ASP A 263 -8.07 17.89 -21.66
C ASP A 263 -7.71 16.55 -21.04
N ALA A 264 -6.44 16.14 -21.13
CA ALA A 264 -5.95 14.94 -20.46
C ALA A 264 -6.08 15.04 -18.94
N PHE A 265 -5.75 16.20 -18.37
CA PHE A 265 -5.93 16.46 -16.95
C PHE A 265 -7.42 16.38 -16.55
N ILE A 266 -8.31 17.03 -17.29
CA ILE A 266 -9.75 17.01 -16.98
C ILE A 266 -10.33 15.60 -17.07
N GLU A 267 -9.87 14.78 -18.01
CA GLU A 267 -10.27 13.37 -18.12
C GLU A 267 -9.92 12.58 -16.84
N GLY A 268 -8.66 12.66 -16.38
CA GLY A 268 -8.24 12.01 -15.14
C GLY A 268 -8.86 12.63 -13.89
N ALA A 269 -9.12 13.94 -13.90
CA ALA A 269 -9.79 14.65 -12.81
C ALA A 269 -11.23 14.16 -12.59
N LYS A 270 -11.96 13.84 -13.66
CA LYS A 270 -13.30 13.22 -13.58
C LYS A 270 -13.24 11.84 -12.93
N ASP A 271 -12.21 11.04 -13.26
CA ASP A 271 -11.97 9.74 -12.62
C ASP A 271 -11.67 9.90 -11.12
N GLY A 272 -10.93 10.96 -10.75
CA GLY A 272 -10.63 11.31 -9.36
C GLY A 272 -11.89 11.63 -8.55
N PHE A 273 -12.77 12.45 -9.10
CA PHE A 273 -14.06 12.76 -8.49
C PHE A 273 -14.91 11.49 -8.31
N SER A 274 -15.04 10.69 -9.36
CA SER A 274 -15.79 9.42 -9.32
C SER A 274 -15.24 8.45 -8.27
N THR A 275 -13.91 8.39 -8.14
CA THR A 275 -13.22 7.56 -7.14
C THR A 275 -13.53 8.04 -5.72
N ALA A 276 -13.49 9.34 -5.46
CA ALA A 276 -13.83 9.92 -4.16
C ALA A 276 -15.26 9.58 -3.72
N VAL A 277 -16.23 9.72 -4.62
CA VAL A 277 -17.62 9.35 -4.34
C VAL A 277 -17.76 7.84 -4.06
N ARG A 278 -17.08 7.01 -4.83
CA ARG A 278 -17.11 5.54 -4.68
C ARG A 278 -16.52 5.06 -3.36
N ILE A 279 -15.56 5.81 -2.79
CA ILE A 279 -14.92 5.46 -1.51
C ILE A 279 -15.84 5.69 -0.31
N ILE A 280 -16.82 6.60 -0.36
CA ILE A 280 -17.67 6.97 0.76
C ILE A 280 -18.29 5.77 1.48
N PRO A 281 -19.03 4.86 0.81
CA PRO A 281 -19.66 3.74 1.49
C PRO A 281 -18.66 2.81 2.20
N TYR A 282 -17.49 2.61 1.59
CA TYR A 282 -16.45 1.76 2.17
C TYR A 282 -15.81 2.40 3.41
N LEU A 283 -15.57 3.73 3.40
CA LEU A 283 -15.05 4.43 4.57
C LEU A 283 -16.07 4.47 5.70
N VAL A 284 -17.33 4.74 5.39
CA VAL A 284 -18.41 4.70 6.40
C VAL A 284 -18.47 3.31 7.03
N ALA A 285 -18.56 2.25 6.22
CA ALA A 285 -18.67 0.89 6.74
C ALA A 285 -17.51 0.52 7.67
N ILE A 286 -16.26 0.82 7.26
CA ILE A 286 -15.08 0.40 8.03
C ILE A 286 -14.85 1.29 9.26
N LEU A 287 -14.98 2.61 9.14
CA LEU A 287 -14.76 3.53 10.27
C LEU A 287 -15.84 3.39 11.34
N VAL A 288 -17.09 3.12 10.97
CA VAL A 288 -18.15 2.80 11.95
C VAL A 288 -17.82 1.51 12.70
N ALA A 289 -17.41 0.45 12.00
CA ALA A 289 -17.06 -0.82 12.64
C ALA A 289 -15.85 -0.67 13.60
N ILE A 290 -14.80 0.05 13.18
CA ILE A 290 -13.64 0.35 14.02
C ILE A 290 -14.02 1.24 15.20
N GLY A 291 -14.83 2.26 14.97
CA GLY A 291 -15.30 3.17 16.01
C GLY A 291 -16.08 2.45 17.11
N VAL A 292 -17.03 1.57 16.74
CA VAL A 292 -17.77 0.73 17.68
C VAL A 292 -16.84 -0.22 18.45
N PHE A 293 -15.89 -0.85 17.73
CA PHE A 293 -14.91 -1.76 18.34
C PHE A 293 -13.98 -1.01 19.34
N ARG A 294 -13.59 0.22 19.02
CA ARG A 294 -12.81 1.08 19.92
C ARG A 294 -13.63 1.57 21.10
N ALA A 295 -14.86 2.07 20.88
CA ALA A 295 -15.73 2.55 21.94
C ALA A 295 -16.08 1.46 22.96
N SER A 296 -16.16 0.20 22.57
CA SER A 296 -16.32 -0.93 23.49
C SER A 296 -15.08 -1.18 24.38
N GLY A 297 -13.90 -0.62 24.05
CA GLY A 297 -12.60 -0.91 24.67
C GLY A 297 -11.88 -2.14 24.11
N ALA A 298 -12.47 -2.83 23.13
CA ALA A 298 -11.89 -4.03 22.53
C ALA A 298 -10.55 -3.76 21.83
N MET A 299 -10.43 -2.63 21.15
CA MET A 299 -9.19 -2.23 20.46
C MET A 299 -8.07 -2.00 21.46
N ASP A 300 -8.35 -1.30 22.55
CA ASP A 300 -7.35 -0.97 23.58
C ASP A 300 -6.90 -2.26 24.30
N MET A 301 -7.83 -3.19 24.62
CA MET A 301 -7.48 -4.50 25.17
C MET A 301 -6.53 -5.28 24.26
N LEU A 302 -6.78 -5.26 22.94
CA LEU A 302 -5.93 -5.92 21.95
C LEU A 302 -4.54 -5.27 21.88
N ILE A 303 -4.48 -3.94 21.80
CA ILE A 303 -3.23 -3.19 21.75
C ILE A 303 -2.42 -3.39 23.05
N ASP A 304 -3.07 -3.29 24.21
CA ASP A 304 -2.39 -3.47 25.50
C ASP A 304 -1.90 -4.90 25.72
N GLY A 305 -2.66 -5.90 25.26
CA GLY A 305 -2.21 -7.28 25.25
C GLY A 305 -0.95 -7.49 24.43
N VAL A 306 -0.87 -6.88 23.25
CA VAL A 306 0.33 -6.94 22.39
C VAL A 306 1.47 -6.14 23.02
N LYS A 307 1.21 -4.95 23.58
CA LYS A 307 2.22 -4.16 24.31
C LYS A 307 2.83 -4.96 25.45
N TYR A 308 1.99 -5.65 26.24
CA TYR A 308 2.48 -6.49 27.34
C TYR A 308 3.40 -7.60 26.84
N MET A 309 3.05 -8.28 25.74
CA MET A 309 3.90 -9.34 25.15
C MET A 309 5.24 -8.77 24.64
N VAL A 310 5.22 -7.62 23.97
CA VAL A 310 6.43 -6.97 23.44
C VAL A 310 7.33 -6.49 24.58
N ALA A 311 6.75 -5.85 25.60
CA ALA A 311 7.48 -5.40 26.79
C ALA A 311 8.10 -6.56 27.58
N ALA A 312 7.39 -7.70 27.69
CA ALA A 312 7.91 -8.91 28.34
C ALA A 312 9.13 -9.50 27.60
N LEU A 313 9.24 -9.24 26.30
CA LEU A 313 10.41 -9.59 25.49
C LEU A 313 11.51 -8.52 25.49
N GLY A 314 11.33 -7.41 26.26
CA GLY A 314 12.28 -6.30 26.34
C GLY A 314 12.25 -5.36 25.10
N GLY A 315 11.20 -5.41 24.27
CA GLY A 315 11.03 -4.58 23.10
C GLY A 315 10.37 -3.23 23.43
N ASP A 316 10.61 -2.23 22.57
CA ASP A 316 9.87 -0.97 22.56
C ASP A 316 8.44 -1.19 22.11
N THR A 317 7.49 -0.48 22.68
CA THR A 317 6.04 -0.66 22.44
C THR A 317 5.39 0.47 21.64
N ASP A 318 6.13 1.49 21.24
CA ASP A 318 5.58 2.69 20.59
C ASP A 318 4.92 2.36 19.24
N PHE A 319 5.44 1.35 18.53
CA PHE A 319 4.90 0.92 17.23
C PHE A 319 3.58 0.13 17.35
N VAL A 320 3.25 -0.38 18.53
CA VAL A 320 2.13 -1.35 18.69
C VAL A 320 0.79 -0.72 18.32
N GLY A 321 0.58 0.57 18.63
CA GLY A 321 -0.64 1.29 18.27
C GLY A 321 -0.91 1.37 16.76
N ALA A 322 0.11 1.21 15.93
CA ALA A 322 -0.03 1.19 14.47
C ALA A 322 -0.26 -0.21 13.88
N LEU A 323 0.01 -1.29 14.63
CA LEU A 323 -0.08 -2.69 14.16
C LEU A 323 -1.45 -3.08 13.58
N PRO A 324 -2.60 -2.58 14.04
CA PRO A 324 -3.87 -2.88 13.41
C PRO A 324 -3.88 -2.59 11.89
N THR A 325 -3.21 -1.51 11.45
CA THR A 325 -3.05 -1.21 10.02
C THR A 325 -2.21 -2.26 9.30
N ALA A 326 -1.08 -2.67 9.89
CA ALA A 326 -0.18 -3.68 9.31
C ALA A 326 -0.86 -5.05 9.18
N LEU A 327 -1.60 -5.49 10.21
CA LEU A 327 -2.32 -6.77 10.21
C LEU A 327 -3.48 -6.80 9.21
N MET A 328 -4.14 -5.67 9.03
CA MET A 328 -5.25 -5.55 8.09
C MET A 328 -4.78 -5.49 6.62
N LYS A 329 -3.58 -5.00 6.36
CA LYS A 329 -3.09 -4.72 5.00
C LYS A 329 -3.09 -5.94 4.06
N PRO A 330 -2.56 -7.12 4.43
CA PRO A 330 -2.63 -8.30 3.58
C PRO A 330 -4.06 -8.77 3.28
N LEU A 331 -4.99 -8.51 4.21
CA LEU A 331 -6.38 -8.99 4.18
C LEU A 331 -7.31 -8.07 3.39
N SER A 332 -7.16 -6.75 3.56
CA SER A 332 -8.03 -5.74 2.96
C SER A 332 -7.37 -4.37 2.86
N GLY A 333 -7.17 -3.87 1.65
CA GLY A 333 -6.64 -2.53 1.42
C GLY A 333 -7.55 -1.40 1.93
N SER A 334 -8.87 -1.56 1.79
CA SER A 334 -9.84 -0.60 2.35
C SER A 334 -9.91 -0.69 3.86
N GLY A 335 -9.84 -1.89 4.43
CA GLY A 335 -9.78 -2.10 5.87
C GLY A 335 -8.52 -1.49 6.50
N ALA A 336 -7.36 -1.71 5.93
CA ALA A 336 -6.11 -1.12 6.38
C ALA A 336 -6.12 0.42 6.26
N ARG A 337 -6.75 0.95 5.21
CA ARG A 337 -6.96 2.40 5.06
C ARG A 337 -7.84 2.97 6.18
N GLY A 338 -8.90 2.25 6.56
CA GLY A 338 -9.73 2.63 7.71
C GLY A 338 -8.92 2.64 9.02
N MET A 339 -8.10 1.60 9.27
CA MET A 339 -7.21 1.54 10.44
C MET A 339 -6.17 2.67 10.44
N MET A 340 -5.61 3.02 9.29
CA MET A 340 -4.70 4.17 9.14
C MET A 340 -5.41 5.48 9.50
N VAL A 341 -6.62 5.69 9.01
CA VAL A 341 -7.43 6.88 9.32
C VAL A 341 -7.78 6.93 10.81
N ASP A 342 -8.21 5.82 11.38
CA ASP A 342 -8.47 5.69 12.82
C ASP A 342 -7.22 6.02 13.66
N ALA A 343 -6.05 5.50 13.28
CA ALA A 343 -4.80 5.80 13.98
C ALA A 343 -4.45 7.30 13.90
N MET A 344 -4.60 7.93 12.74
CA MET A 344 -4.37 9.38 12.59
C MET A 344 -5.40 10.21 13.38
N THR A 345 -6.65 9.77 13.46
CA THR A 345 -7.71 10.46 14.20
C THR A 345 -7.46 10.37 15.71
N THR A 346 -7.06 9.18 16.18
CA THR A 346 -6.91 8.89 17.61
C THR A 346 -5.61 9.44 18.18
N TYR A 347 -4.51 9.25 17.46
CA TYR A 347 -3.16 9.59 17.96
C TYR A 347 -2.60 10.87 17.33
N GLY A 348 -3.26 11.39 16.30
CA GLY A 348 -2.79 12.53 15.52
C GLY A 348 -2.03 12.14 14.26
N ALA A 349 -2.22 12.89 13.17
CA ALA A 349 -1.59 12.61 11.87
C ALA A 349 -0.05 12.70 11.91
N ASP A 350 0.50 13.58 12.76
CA ASP A 350 1.95 13.80 12.89
C ASP A 350 2.58 13.03 14.05
N SER A 351 1.79 12.23 14.78
CA SER A 351 2.32 11.32 15.81
C SER A 351 3.13 10.19 15.16
N PHE A 352 4.02 9.55 15.95
CA PHE A 352 4.75 8.36 15.50
C PHE A 352 3.82 7.26 15.01
N ILE A 353 2.74 6.97 15.77
CA ILE A 353 1.73 5.96 15.40
C ILE A 353 1.00 6.34 14.11
N GLY A 354 0.60 7.62 13.94
CA GLY A 354 -0.06 8.11 12.74
C GLY A 354 0.83 7.98 11.50
N ARG A 355 2.10 8.41 11.60
CA ARG A 355 3.10 8.27 10.52
C ARG A 355 3.38 6.81 10.19
N LEU A 356 3.64 5.99 11.20
CA LEU A 356 3.91 4.55 11.01
C LEU A 356 2.72 3.82 10.36
N SER A 357 1.48 4.13 10.76
CA SER A 357 0.27 3.59 10.12
C SER A 357 0.20 3.95 8.63
N CYS A 358 0.60 5.18 8.28
CA CYS A 358 0.72 5.62 6.88
C CYS A 358 1.80 4.84 6.13
N VAL A 359 2.96 4.62 6.75
CA VAL A 359 4.04 3.83 6.14
C VAL A 359 3.62 2.37 5.99
N PHE A 360 2.94 1.77 6.95
CA PHE A 360 2.36 0.41 6.81
C PHE A 360 1.38 0.32 5.64
N GLN A 361 0.48 1.31 5.51
CA GLN A 361 -0.46 1.35 4.38
C GLN A 361 0.24 1.42 3.04
N GLY A 362 1.39 2.11 2.97
CA GLY A 362 2.17 2.30 1.75
C GLY A 362 3.22 1.24 1.47
N SER A 363 3.61 0.42 2.46
CA SER A 363 4.77 -0.48 2.36
C SER A 363 4.54 -1.70 1.47
N THR A 364 3.30 -2.14 1.31
CA THR A 364 2.89 -3.31 0.49
C THR A 364 1.54 -3.07 -0.16
N ASP A 365 1.07 -4.00 -0.99
CA ASP A 365 -0.32 -4.05 -1.44
C ASP A 365 -1.08 -5.20 -0.75
N THR A 366 -2.33 -5.40 -1.09
CA THR A 366 -3.24 -6.34 -0.41
C THR A 366 -3.09 -7.74 -0.98
N THR A 367 -2.25 -8.56 -0.38
CA THR A 367 -1.85 -9.88 -0.88
C THR A 367 -3.03 -10.79 -1.21
N PHE A 368 -3.99 -10.97 -0.30
CA PHE A 368 -5.14 -11.87 -0.56
C PHE A 368 -6.10 -11.32 -1.62
N TYR A 369 -6.24 -10.01 -1.74
CA TYR A 369 -7.04 -9.40 -2.80
C TYR A 369 -6.40 -9.63 -4.17
N ILE A 370 -5.10 -9.39 -4.30
CA ILE A 370 -4.35 -9.59 -5.55
C ILE A 370 -4.39 -11.05 -5.99
N ILE A 371 -4.23 -12.00 -5.05
CA ILE A 371 -4.39 -13.43 -5.31
C ILE A 371 -5.80 -13.73 -5.86
N ALA A 372 -6.83 -13.22 -5.20
CA ALA A 372 -8.20 -13.48 -5.58
C ALA A 372 -8.54 -12.90 -6.97
N VAL A 373 -8.09 -11.69 -7.26
CA VAL A 373 -8.35 -11.01 -8.53
C VAL A 373 -7.58 -11.66 -9.68
N TYR A 374 -6.28 -11.84 -9.54
CA TYR A 374 -5.45 -12.30 -10.65
C TYR A 374 -5.57 -13.82 -10.88
N PHE A 375 -5.52 -14.63 -9.83
CA PHE A 375 -5.70 -16.07 -9.99
C PHE A 375 -7.15 -16.44 -10.29
N GLY A 376 -8.09 -15.74 -9.66
CA GLY A 376 -9.51 -15.93 -9.90
C GLY A 376 -9.92 -15.65 -11.34
N SER A 377 -9.35 -14.61 -11.98
CA SER A 377 -9.68 -14.23 -13.37
C SER A 377 -9.36 -15.32 -14.39
N VAL A 378 -8.40 -16.20 -14.10
CA VAL A 378 -7.95 -17.28 -15.00
C VAL A 378 -8.21 -18.67 -14.43
N GLY A 379 -8.98 -18.80 -13.36
CA GLY A 379 -9.43 -20.08 -12.81
C GLY A 379 -8.36 -20.88 -12.07
N ILE A 380 -7.28 -20.22 -11.59
CA ILE A 380 -6.26 -20.87 -10.77
C ILE A 380 -6.83 -21.20 -9.38
N ARG A 381 -6.76 -22.47 -9.00
CA ARG A 381 -7.20 -22.99 -7.69
C ARG A 381 -6.02 -23.35 -6.78
N HIS A 382 -4.92 -23.82 -7.36
CA HIS A 382 -3.70 -24.21 -6.64
C HIS A 382 -2.65 -23.12 -6.73
N THR A 383 -2.54 -22.30 -5.65
CA THR A 383 -1.67 -21.11 -5.60
C THR A 383 -0.19 -21.45 -5.41
N ARG A 384 0.14 -22.70 -5.06
CA ARG A 384 1.53 -23.14 -4.73
C ARG A 384 2.15 -22.23 -3.66
N HIS A 385 3.36 -21.73 -3.90
CA HIS A 385 4.10 -20.87 -2.96
C HIS A 385 3.75 -19.36 -3.06
N ALA A 386 2.72 -18.98 -3.82
CA ALA A 386 2.36 -17.57 -4.00
C ALA A 386 1.98 -16.88 -2.69
N VAL A 387 1.13 -17.51 -1.87
CA VAL A 387 0.70 -16.98 -0.57
C VAL A 387 1.90 -16.79 0.36
N THR A 388 2.75 -17.81 0.47
CA THR A 388 3.94 -17.77 1.34
C THR A 388 4.89 -16.65 0.93
N CYS A 389 5.19 -16.52 -0.37
CA CYS A 389 6.09 -15.48 -0.86
C CYS A 389 5.50 -14.08 -0.67
N GLY A 390 4.18 -13.91 -0.90
CA GLY A 390 3.50 -12.64 -0.67
C GLY A 390 3.52 -12.22 0.80
N LEU A 391 3.15 -13.13 1.71
CA LEU A 391 3.15 -12.83 3.16
C LEU A 391 4.55 -12.58 3.73
N LEU A 392 5.59 -13.23 3.20
CA LEU A 392 6.98 -12.93 3.60
C LEU A 392 7.43 -11.55 3.10
N ALA A 393 6.97 -11.13 1.91
CA ALA A 393 7.19 -9.78 1.43
C ALA A 393 6.45 -8.75 2.30
N ASP A 394 5.19 -9.03 2.68
CA ASP A 394 4.41 -8.19 3.59
C ASP A 394 5.11 -8.04 4.95
N LEU A 395 5.55 -9.15 5.54
CA LEU A 395 6.27 -9.15 6.82
C LEU A 395 7.56 -8.32 6.75
N ALA A 396 8.33 -8.48 5.67
CA ALA A 396 9.54 -7.67 5.45
C ALA A 396 9.21 -6.17 5.32
N GLY A 397 8.12 -5.83 4.63
CA GLY A 397 7.63 -4.46 4.53
C GLY A 397 7.25 -3.88 5.89
N VAL A 398 6.57 -4.66 6.74
CA VAL A 398 6.21 -4.25 8.11
C VAL A 398 7.45 -4.02 8.97
N ILE A 399 8.40 -4.97 8.98
CA ILE A 399 9.64 -4.83 9.77
C ILE A 399 10.46 -3.62 9.29
N ALA A 400 10.59 -3.45 7.98
CA ALA A 400 11.28 -2.31 7.40
C ALA A 400 10.59 -0.99 7.76
N ALA A 401 9.26 -0.92 7.67
CA ALA A 401 8.49 0.26 8.03
C ALA A 401 8.72 0.68 9.50
N ILE A 402 8.71 -0.27 10.43
CA ILE A 402 9.00 -0.02 11.85
C ILE A 402 10.41 0.55 11.99
N ALA A 403 11.43 -0.14 11.47
CA ALA A 403 12.83 0.28 11.60
C ALA A 403 13.09 1.66 10.98
N ILE A 404 12.50 1.92 9.81
CA ILE A 404 12.63 3.20 9.09
C ILE A 404 11.91 4.31 9.86
N CYS A 405 10.71 4.06 10.41
CA CYS A 405 10.01 5.09 11.18
C CYS A 405 10.74 5.44 12.47
N TYR A 406 11.35 4.48 13.17
CA TYR A 406 12.22 4.80 14.32
C TYR A 406 13.46 5.61 13.93
N LEU A 407 13.97 5.42 12.70
CA LEU A 407 15.09 6.22 12.20
C LEU A 407 14.64 7.66 11.90
N PHE A 408 13.48 7.84 11.26
CA PHE A 408 13.05 9.14 10.73
C PHE A 408 12.30 9.99 11.76
N PHE A 409 11.56 9.37 12.67
CA PHE A 409 10.63 10.02 13.61
C PHE A 409 10.92 9.64 15.06
#